data_1dbcc79568e09b3710f121cb83a84121
#
_entry.id   1dbcc79568e09b3710f121cb83a84121
#
_cell.length_a   1.000
_cell.length_b   1.000
_cell.length_c   1.000
_cell.angle_alpha   90.00
_cell.angle_beta   90.00
_cell.angle_gamma   90.00
#
_symmetry.space_group_name_H-M   'P 1'
#
loop_
_entity.id
_entity.type
_entity.pdbx_description
1 polymer ?
#
loop_
_entity_poly.entity_id
_entity_poly.type
_entity_poly.pdbx_seq_one_letter_code
_entity_poly.pdbx_strand_id
1 'polypeptide(L)'
;MIRSKRARTPTAPVVASAVELANTLNAWRPFSRGAVPAAFAFVCGWPTSELPLHALGLSALRLASAARRGEIQGSAGRAALGLAGLSWLGLTRVYQRQLRSKAVLDKAVRDAVGERPDIVWTPSAVRLTTGRPVVRRRRRYVSPEATFAYGDAGRFNKLDVWRHRDLPDDARAPVVLQVPGGGWVTGGRRGQAYPLLTRLSAAGWVCVSMSYRLSPRHPWPAHILDVKRALAWVKANIAEHGGDPDFVAITGGSAGGHLAALAALTPDDKSLQPGFEDVDLSVAAAVPLYGRYDWLTSEGLGRRELVLLIERYIVQRRIGEALEVFRAASPLMRVGPDAPPFFVLHGESDSVIPVEEARAFVDALRAVSRAPVAYAELPGAQHGFDFFESARARNSAQAVHDFLDTVYAANRPPKRLGTETIMSATRGDR
;
A
#
# COMPACT_ATOMS: atom_id res chain seq x y z
N MET A 1 58.69 -17.71 -4.91
CA MET A 1 57.87 -16.75 -4.12
C MET A 1 56.45 -17.32 -3.98
N ILE A 2 56.22 -18.10 -2.92
CA ILE A 2 54.95 -18.82 -2.64
C ILE A 2 53.99 -17.83 -2.03
N ARG A 3 52.96 -17.39 -2.76
CA ARG A 3 51.85 -16.59 -2.19
C ARG A 3 51.10 -17.46 -1.17
N SER A 4 51.30 -17.19 0.11
CA SER A 4 50.50 -17.72 1.21
C SER A 4 49.03 -17.46 0.90
N LYS A 5 48.26 -18.49 0.57
CA LYS A 5 46.80 -18.47 0.62
C LYS A 5 46.41 -18.25 2.09
N ARG A 6 46.05 -17.01 2.45
CA ARG A 6 45.40 -16.77 3.73
C ARG A 6 44.22 -17.73 3.84
N ALA A 7 44.31 -18.70 4.70
CA ALA A 7 43.19 -19.58 5.06
C ALA A 7 42.08 -18.68 5.61
N ARG A 8 41.04 -18.47 4.78
CA ARG A 8 39.82 -17.81 5.27
C ARG A 8 39.20 -18.71 6.32
N THR A 9 38.91 -18.15 7.48
CA THR A 9 38.38 -18.83 8.66
C THR A 9 37.12 -19.63 8.28
N PRO A 10 37.01 -20.93 8.64
CA PRO A 10 35.86 -21.79 8.33
C PRO A 10 34.53 -21.33 8.99
N THR A 11 34.56 -20.28 9.77
CA THR A 11 33.40 -19.70 10.48
C THR A 11 32.51 -18.80 9.62
N ALA A 12 33.01 -18.22 8.52
CA ALA A 12 32.23 -17.28 7.72
C ALA A 12 30.89 -17.85 7.16
N PRO A 13 30.87 -19.08 6.58
CA PRO A 13 29.62 -19.70 6.14
C PRO A 13 28.62 -19.96 7.28
N VAL A 14 29.10 -20.34 8.47
CA VAL A 14 28.26 -20.58 9.66
C VAL A 14 27.60 -19.28 10.11
N VAL A 15 28.40 -18.21 10.27
CA VAL A 15 27.88 -16.89 10.68
C VAL A 15 26.84 -16.37 9.69
N ALA A 16 27.12 -16.46 8.39
CA ALA A 16 26.18 -16.03 7.38
C ALA A 16 24.86 -16.83 7.43
N SER A 17 24.91 -18.16 7.57
CA SER A 17 23.71 -18.99 7.67
C SER A 17 22.94 -18.74 8.99
N ALA A 18 23.64 -18.42 10.08
CA ALA A 18 23.00 -18.03 11.34
C ALA A 18 22.25 -16.69 11.22
N VAL A 19 22.85 -15.71 10.57
CA VAL A 19 22.22 -14.40 10.29
C VAL A 19 21.00 -14.56 9.39
N GLU A 20 21.10 -15.38 8.33
CA GLU A 20 19.97 -15.71 7.46
C GLU A 20 18.81 -16.37 8.22
N LEU A 21 19.11 -17.34 9.08
CA LEU A 21 18.10 -17.98 9.92
C LEU A 21 17.46 -16.98 10.90
N ALA A 22 18.26 -16.17 11.58
CA ALA A 22 17.76 -15.12 12.48
C ALA A 22 16.83 -14.15 11.74
N ASN A 23 17.18 -13.72 10.54
CA ASN A 23 16.32 -12.87 9.72
C ASN A 23 15.07 -13.58 9.21
N THR A 24 15.14 -14.88 8.91
CA THR A 24 13.96 -15.70 8.58
C THR A 24 13.00 -15.79 9.76
N LEU A 25 13.52 -15.99 10.98
CA LEU A 25 12.72 -15.98 12.21
C LEU A 25 12.09 -14.61 12.46
N ASN A 26 12.83 -13.51 12.22
CA ASN A 26 12.33 -12.16 12.28
C ASN A 26 11.21 -11.91 11.25
N ALA A 27 11.34 -12.41 10.02
CA ALA A 27 10.26 -12.32 9.02
C ALA A 27 9.03 -13.15 9.39
N TRP A 28 9.22 -14.23 10.15
CA TRP A 28 8.13 -15.06 10.66
C TRP A 28 7.39 -14.43 11.85
N ARG A 29 8.14 -13.89 12.80
CA ARG A 29 7.64 -13.20 14.00
C ARG A 29 8.58 -12.04 14.34
N PRO A 30 8.26 -10.81 13.92
CA PRO A 30 9.12 -9.65 14.16
C PRO A 30 9.39 -9.39 15.64
N PHE A 31 10.61 -8.98 15.94
CA PHE A 31 10.99 -8.50 17.27
C PHE A 31 10.46 -7.07 17.43
N SER A 32 9.24 -6.91 17.95
CA SER A 32 8.49 -5.64 17.93
C SER A 32 8.48 -4.88 19.27
N ARG A 33 9.26 -5.29 20.25
CA ARG A 33 9.31 -4.63 21.57
C ARG A 33 10.26 -3.43 21.55
N GLY A 34 9.71 -2.20 21.57
CA GLY A 34 10.44 -0.93 21.53
C GLY A 34 10.80 -0.44 20.12
N ALA A 35 11.03 0.88 19.99
CA ALA A 35 11.21 1.53 18.67
C ALA A 35 12.43 1.04 17.89
N VAL A 36 13.59 0.94 18.55
CA VAL A 36 14.84 0.53 17.87
C VAL A 36 14.78 -0.92 17.40
N PRO A 37 14.37 -1.91 18.24
CA PRO A 37 14.15 -3.27 17.77
C PRO A 37 13.08 -3.37 16.69
N ALA A 38 11.99 -2.63 16.77
CA ALA A 38 10.92 -2.63 15.77
C ALA A 38 11.40 -2.08 14.41
N ALA A 39 12.17 -0.97 14.41
CA ALA A 39 12.75 -0.41 13.20
C ALA A 39 13.76 -1.40 12.56
N PHE A 40 14.60 -2.03 13.37
CA PHE A 40 15.54 -3.05 12.90
C PHE A 40 14.80 -4.27 12.35
N ALA A 41 13.78 -4.76 13.08
CA ALA A 41 12.93 -5.85 12.64
C ALA A 41 12.25 -5.54 11.30
N PHE A 42 11.78 -4.30 11.12
CA PHE A 42 11.24 -3.82 9.85
C PHE A 42 12.29 -3.86 8.75
N VAL A 43 13.40 -3.15 8.89
CA VAL A 43 14.41 -3.01 7.83
C VAL A 43 14.96 -4.36 7.37
N CYS A 44 15.25 -5.27 8.30
CA CYS A 44 15.79 -6.60 7.99
C CYS A 44 14.71 -7.58 7.53
N GLY A 45 13.54 -7.56 8.19
CA GLY A 45 12.45 -8.50 7.95
C GLY A 45 11.64 -8.20 6.70
N TRP A 46 11.45 -6.94 6.37
CA TRP A 46 10.60 -6.50 5.26
C TRP A 46 10.96 -7.10 3.90
N PRO A 47 12.23 -7.03 3.40
CA PRO A 47 12.57 -7.69 2.13
C PRO A 47 12.44 -9.22 2.23
N THR A 48 12.75 -9.81 3.38
CA THR A 48 12.67 -11.26 3.59
C THR A 48 11.23 -11.75 3.62
N SER A 49 10.31 -10.97 4.22
CA SER A 49 8.88 -11.30 4.24
C SER A 49 8.23 -11.16 2.86
N GLU A 50 8.71 -10.21 2.03
CA GLU A 50 8.10 -9.95 0.72
C GLU A 50 8.80 -10.69 -0.44
N LEU A 51 10.08 -11.01 -0.31
CA LEU A 51 10.89 -11.67 -1.34
C LEU A 51 11.54 -13.00 -0.84
N PRO A 52 10.79 -13.90 -0.16
CA PRO A 52 11.37 -15.09 0.47
C PRO A 52 12.04 -16.03 -0.52
N LEU A 53 11.51 -16.19 -1.75
CA LEU A 53 12.14 -17.03 -2.78
C LEU A 53 13.44 -16.43 -3.30
N HIS A 54 13.57 -15.10 -3.35
CA HIS A 54 14.82 -14.43 -3.72
C HIS A 54 15.87 -14.61 -2.61
N ALA A 55 15.45 -14.47 -1.34
CA ALA A 55 16.33 -14.73 -0.20
C ALA A 55 16.84 -16.17 -0.21
N LEU A 56 15.96 -17.15 -0.47
CA LEU A 56 16.34 -18.57 -0.60
C LEU A 56 17.34 -18.77 -1.74
N GLY A 57 17.05 -18.22 -2.92
CA GLY A 57 17.95 -18.34 -4.08
C GLY A 57 19.35 -17.74 -3.83
N LEU A 58 19.41 -16.56 -3.19
CA LEU A 58 20.67 -15.91 -2.83
C LEU A 58 21.46 -16.75 -1.80
N SER A 59 20.77 -17.32 -0.78
CA SER A 59 21.37 -18.22 0.19
C SER A 59 21.95 -19.46 -0.48
N ALA A 60 21.21 -20.11 -1.39
CA ALA A 60 21.67 -21.27 -2.13
C ALA A 60 22.90 -20.95 -3.00
N LEU A 61 22.89 -19.83 -3.73
CA LEU A 61 24.04 -19.39 -4.54
C LEU A 61 25.28 -19.10 -3.67
N ARG A 62 25.09 -18.47 -2.51
CA ARG A 62 26.18 -18.23 -1.54
C ARG A 62 26.81 -19.53 -1.06
N LEU A 63 25.98 -20.49 -0.65
CA LEU A 63 26.48 -21.79 -0.19
C LEU A 63 27.15 -22.60 -1.29
N ALA A 64 26.60 -22.63 -2.50
CA ALA A 64 27.23 -23.27 -3.66
C ALA A 64 28.60 -22.65 -3.97
N SER A 65 28.70 -21.32 -3.88
CA SER A 65 29.98 -20.61 -4.07
C SER A 65 30.98 -20.95 -2.97
N ALA A 66 30.55 -21.01 -1.70
CA ALA A 66 31.40 -21.41 -0.57
C ALA A 66 31.89 -22.89 -0.71
N ALA A 67 31.00 -23.76 -1.16
CA ALA A 67 31.37 -25.18 -1.43
C ALA A 67 32.44 -25.28 -2.54
N ARG A 68 32.29 -24.52 -3.64
CA ARG A 68 33.30 -24.47 -4.74
C ARG A 68 34.66 -23.96 -4.25
N ARG A 69 34.69 -23.08 -3.24
CA ARG A 69 35.95 -22.60 -2.63
C ARG A 69 36.50 -23.53 -1.55
N GLY A 70 35.84 -24.68 -1.29
CA GLY A 70 36.24 -25.60 -0.22
C GLY A 70 36.02 -25.10 1.20
N GLU A 71 35.14 -24.10 1.38
CA GLU A 71 34.83 -23.50 2.70
C GLU A 71 33.77 -24.31 3.50
N ILE A 72 33.08 -25.24 2.85
CA ILE A 72 32.05 -26.09 3.46
C ILE A 72 32.67 -27.46 3.82
N GLN A 73 33.46 -27.50 4.90
CA GLN A 73 34.14 -28.71 5.36
C GLN A 73 33.99 -28.93 6.87
N GLY A 74 34.15 -30.16 7.32
CA GLY A 74 34.14 -30.52 8.72
C GLY A 74 32.82 -30.22 9.46
N SER A 75 32.88 -30.03 10.75
CA SER A 75 31.72 -29.72 11.61
C SER A 75 31.11 -28.35 11.30
N ALA A 76 31.94 -27.36 11.02
CA ALA A 76 31.49 -26.01 10.66
C ALA A 76 30.70 -26.00 9.35
N GLY A 77 31.17 -26.75 8.31
CA GLY A 77 30.42 -26.88 7.06
C GLY A 77 29.05 -27.53 7.27
N ARG A 78 28.98 -28.61 8.07
CA ARG A 78 27.71 -29.26 8.42
C ARG A 78 26.77 -28.30 9.17
N ALA A 79 27.29 -27.55 10.13
CA ALA A 79 26.50 -26.53 10.84
C ALA A 79 25.95 -25.46 9.91
N ALA A 80 26.77 -24.94 8.98
CA ALA A 80 26.31 -23.94 7.98
C ALA A 80 25.17 -24.49 7.11
N LEU A 81 25.29 -25.73 6.63
CA LEU A 81 24.24 -26.39 5.84
C LEU A 81 22.97 -26.63 6.64
N GLY A 82 23.08 -27.06 7.91
CA GLY A 82 21.95 -27.28 8.81
C GLY A 82 21.16 -25.97 9.06
N LEU A 83 21.88 -24.89 9.41
CA LEU A 83 21.27 -23.56 9.63
C LEU A 83 20.59 -23.03 8.36
N ALA A 84 21.23 -23.19 7.21
CA ALA A 84 20.64 -22.80 5.94
C ALA A 84 19.39 -23.62 5.59
N GLY A 85 19.41 -24.94 5.82
CA GLY A 85 18.25 -25.81 5.62
C GLY A 85 17.05 -25.38 6.47
N LEU A 86 17.28 -25.05 7.74
CA LEU A 86 16.25 -24.50 8.63
C LEU A 86 15.72 -23.16 8.12
N SER A 87 16.61 -22.27 7.65
CA SER A 87 16.22 -20.98 7.03
C SER A 87 15.37 -21.22 5.79
N TRP A 88 15.74 -22.14 4.89
CA TRP A 88 14.96 -22.42 3.67
C TRP A 88 13.58 -23.01 3.97
N LEU A 89 13.46 -23.86 4.96
CA LEU A 89 12.14 -24.33 5.43
C LEU A 89 11.29 -23.17 5.95
N GLY A 90 11.89 -22.27 6.73
CA GLY A 90 11.22 -21.07 7.22
C GLY A 90 10.79 -20.14 6.08
N LEU A 91 11.66 -19.85 5.11
CA LEU A 91 11.37 -19.01 3.94
C LEU A 91 10.26 -19.62 3.08
N THR A 92 10.25 -20.94 2.90
CA THR A 92 9.15 -21.63 2.18
C THR A 92 7.81 -21.41 2.89
N ARG A 93 7.79 -21.49 4.21
CA ARG A 93 6.58 -21.22 5.00
C ARG A 93 6.16 -19.74 4.96
N VAL A 94 7.12 -18.81 4.97
CA VAL A 94 6.83 -17.37 4.74
C VAL A 94 6.15 -17.18 3.39
N TYR A 95 6.66 -17.83 2.33
CA TYR A 95 6.04 -17.79 1.01
C TYR A 95 4.62 -18.38 1.01
N GLN A 96 4.41 -19.52 1.68
CA GLN A 96 3.06 -20.11 1.81
C GLN A 96 2.08 -19.15 2.51
N ARG A 97 2.54 -18.40 3.55
CA ARG A 97 1.72 -17.36 4.19
C ARG A 97 1.36 -16.23 3.21
N GLN A 98 2.29 -15.80 2.35
CA GLN A 98 1.97 -14.83 1.31
C GLN A 98 0.85 -15.31 0.38
N LEU A 99 0.88 -16.57 -0.03
CA LEU A 99 -0.15 -17.14 -0.91
C LEU A 99 -1.52 -17.18 -0.24
N ARG A 100 -1.58 -17.39 1.07
CA ARG A 100 -2.84 -17.36 1.86
C ARG A 100 -3.50 -15.97 1.87
N SER A 101 -2.74 -14.89 1.63
CA SER A 101 -3.29 -13.54 1.55
C SER A 101 -4.42 -13.44 0.53
N LYS A 102 -4.37 -14.23 -0.56
CA LYS A 102 -5.42 -14.22 -1.58
C LYS A 102 -6.78 -14.58 -0.97
N ALA A 103 -6.88 -15.70 -0.27
CA ALA A 103 -8.15 -16.15 0.31
C ALA A 103 -8.71 -15.15 1.34
N VAL A 104 -7.83 -14.49 2.11
CA VAL A 104 -8.24 -13.45 3.07
C VAL A 104 -8.79 -12.23 2.34
N LEU A 105 -8.11 -11.78 1.29
CA LEU A 105 -8.52 -10.64 0.47
C LEU A 105 -9.84 -10.89 -0.23
N ASP A 106 -9.98 -12.07 -0.87
CA ASP A 106 -11.20 -12.47 -1.56
C ASP A 106 -12.41 -12.52 -0.61
N LYS A 107 -12.18 -13.07 0.59
CA LYS A 107 -13.22 -13.11 1.63
C LYS A 107 -13.61 -11.70 2.07
N ALA A 108 -12.63 -10.82 2.31
CA ALA A 108 -12.88 -9.45 2.77
C ALA A 108 -13.73 -8.66 1.77
N VAL A 109 -13.45 -8.81 0.47
CA VAL A 109 -14.23 -8.15 -0.60
C VAL A 109 -15.63 -8.73 -0.66
N ARG A 110 -15.77 -10.08 -0.70
CA ARG A 110 -17.10 -10.73 -0.76
C ARG A 110 -17.99 -10.38 0.44
N ASP A 111 -17.42 -10.39 1.64
CA ASP A 111 -18.20 -10.11 2.85
C ASP A 111 -18.73 -8.65 2.88
N ALA A 112 -17.99 -7.71 2.28
CA ALA A 112 -18.35 -6.29 2.30
C ALA A 112 -19.29 -5.88 1.15
N VAL A 113 -19.05 -6.38 -0.07
CA VAL A 113 -19.74 -5.91 -1.29
C VAL A 113 -20.53 -7.01 -2.01
N GLY A 114 -20.57 -8.22 -1.44
CA GLY A 114 -21.30 -9.39 -1.99
C GLY A 114 -20.53 -10.11 -3.09
N GLU A 115 -21.10 -11.23 -3.54
CA GLU A 115 -20.61 -11.95 -4.70
C GLU A 115 -21.12 -11.28 -5.97
N ARG A 116 -20.21 -10.94 -6.87
CA ARG A 116 -20.56 -10.54 -8.22
C ARG A 116 -20.36 -11.72 -9.17
N PRO A 117 -21.41 -12.16 -9.88
CA PRO A 117 -21.30 -13.27 -10.85
C PRO A 117 -20.39 -12.95 -12.03
N ASP A 118 -20.16 -11.67 -12.36
CA ASP A 118 -19.45 -11.24 -13.56
C ASP A 118 -17.95 -10.96 -13.35
N ILE A 119 -17.44 -11.05 -12.11
CA ILE A 119 -16.00 -11.00 -11.88
C ILE A 119 -15.43 -12.38 -12.18
N VAL A 120 -15.15 -12.62 -13.46
CA VAL A 120 -14.39 -13.80 -13.88
C VAL A 120 -12.99 -13.68 -13.26
N TRP A 121 -12.79 -14.42 -12.19
CA TRP A 121 -11.50 -14.61 -11.55
C TRP A 121 -10.55 -15.25 -12.57
N THR A 122 -9.77 -14.43 -13.26
CA THR A 122 -8.58 -14.94 -13.93
C THR A 122 -7.55 -15.18 -12.83
N PRO A 123 -7.18 -16.44 -12.55
CA PRO A 123 -6.04 -16.71 -11.70
C PRO A 123 -4.89 -15.91 -12.27
N SER A 124 -4.33 -14.96 -11.49
CA SER A 124 -3.08 -14.33 -11.87
C SER A 124 -2.07 -15.46 -11.95
N ALA A 125 -1.85 -15.98 -13.16
CA ALA A 125 -0.77 -16.91 -13.37
C ALA A 125 0.45 -16.28 -12.71
N VAL A 126 1.12 -17.03 -11.82
CA VAL A 126 2.37 -16.64 -11.20
C VAL A 126 3.39 -16.59 -12.33
N ARG A 127 3.30 -15.55 -13.16
CA ARG A 127 4.41 -15.15 -13.99
C ARG A 127 5.42 -14.61 -12.99
N LEU A 128 6.44 -15.41 -12.73
CA LEU A 128 7.73 -14.90 -12.30
C LEU A 128 8.12 -13.87 -13.35
N THR A 129 7.62 -12.64 -13.21
CA THR A 129 8.00 -11.55 -14.08
C THR A 129 9.39 -11.16 -13.64
N THR A 130 10.34 -11.95 -14.18
CA THR A 130 11.74 -11.66 -14.14
C THR A 130 11.94 -10.18 -14.44
N GLY A 131 12.26 -9.40 -13.40
CA GLY A 131 13.21 -8.33 -13.46
C GLY A 131 13.05 -7.19 -14.45
N ARG A 132 11.86 -6.85 -14.93
CA ARG A 132 11.71 -5.53 -15.54
C ARG A 132 11.66 -4.48 -14.42
N PRO A 133 12.64 -3.57 -14.35
CA PRO A 133 12.68 -2.58 -13.29
C PRO A 133 11.34 -1.84 -13.19
N VAL A 134 10.84 -1.65 -11.98
CA VAL A 134 9.61 -0.92 -11.63
C VAL A 134 9.51 0.44 -12.37
N VAL A 135 10.66 1.10 -12.61
CA VAL A 135 10.77 2.34 -13.40
C VAL A 135 10.29 2.18 -14.85
N ARG A 136 10.49 1.01 -15.49
CA ARG A 136 9.99 0.77 -16.86
C ARG A 136 8.48 0.61 -16.91
N ARG A 137 7.83 0.17 -15.82
CA ARG A 137 6.37 0.05 -15.76
C ARG A 137 5.71 1.41 -15.65
N ARG A 138 6.23 2.33 -14.84
CA ARG A 138 5.73 3.69 -14.77
C ARG A 138 5.70 4.32 -16.17
N ARG A 139 6.79 4.23 -16.94
CA ARG A 139 6.88 4.77 -18.31
C ARG A 139 5.85 4.18 -19.30
N ARG A 140 5.19 3.10 -18.95
CA ARG A 140 4.13 2.50 -19.76
C ARG A 140 2.81 3.24 -19.64
N TYR A 141 2.56 3.86 -18.49
CA TYR A 141 1.30 4.49 -18.14
C TYR A 141 1.41 6.00 -17.86
N VAL A 142 2.60 6.52 -17.70
CA VAL A 142 2.84 7.94 -17.42
C VAL A 142 3.70 8.52 -18.54
N SER A 143 3.15 9.45 -19.31
CA SER A 143 3.93 10.20 -20.29
C SER A 143 4.87 11.20 -19.60
N PRO A 144 5.94 11.67 -20.26
CA PRO A 144 6.83 12.68 -19.68
C PRO A 144 6.11 13.97 -19.28
N GLU A 145 5.07 14.36 -20.02
CA GLU A 145 4.26 15.57 -19.85
C GLU A 145 3.18 15.44 -18.77
N ALA A 146 2.91 14.21 -18.29
CA ALA A 146 1.84 13.92 -17.33
C ALA A 146 2.21 14.26 -15.88
N THR A 147 3.00 15.31 -15.65
CA THR A 147 3.35 15.82 -14.31
C THR A 147 2.83 17.25 -14.19
N PHE A 148 1.91 17.45 -13.25
CA PHE A 148 1.23 18.72 -13.04
C PHE A 148 1.53 19.31 -11.68
N ALA A 149 1.45 20.65 -11.55
CA ALA A 149 1.45 21.35 -10.27
C ALA A 149 -0.01 21.52 -9.81
N TYR A 150 -0.30 21.20 -8.56
CA TYR A 150 -1.62 21.41 -7.97
C TYR A 150 -1.60 22.49 -6.86
N GLY A 151 -0.46 23.14 -6.67
CA GLY A 151 -0.23 24.21 -5.71
C GLY A 151 1.17 24.83 -5.90
N ASP A 152 1.52 25.75 -5.03
CA ASP A 152 2.68 26.64 -5.13
C ASP A 152 3.93 26.17 -4.37
N ALA A 153 3.86 25.05 -3.64
CA ALA A 153 5.01 24.52 -2.89
C ALA A 153 6.04 23.76 -3.78
N GLY A 154 6.13 24.11 -5.05
CA GLY A 154 7.14 23.62 -5.98
C GLY A 154 7.11 22.09 -6.14
N ARG A 155 8.24 21.41 -5.81
CA ARG A 155 8.34 19.94 -5.94
C ARG A 155 7.37 19.15 -5.06
N PHE A 156 6.88 19.76 -3.97
CA PHE A 156 5.98 19.10 -3.03
C PHE A 156 4.53 19.11 -3.52
N ASN A 157 4.13 20.13 -4.29
CA ASN A 157 2.79 20.20 -4.85
C ASN A 157 2.77 19.75 -6.31
N LYS A 158 3.29 18.56 -6.58
CA LYS A 158 3.24 17.93 -7.91
C LYS A 158 2.56 16.56 -7.84
N LEU A 159 1.86 16.25 -8.91
CA LEU A 159 1.25 14.95 -9.15
C LEU A 159 1.60 14.42 -10.55
N ASP A 160 1.57 13.09 -10.70
CA ASP A 160 1.73 12.40 -11.98
C ASP A 160 0.42 11.68 -12.31
N VAL A 161 -0.09 11.85 -13.52
CA VAL A 161 -1.28 11.15 -14.03
C VAL A 161 -0.85 9.88 -14.76
N TRP A 162 -1.48 8.75 -14.40
CA TRP A 162 -1.25 7.43 -14.96
C TRP A 162 -2.50 6.99 -15.71
N ARG A 163 -2.36 6.60 -16.98
CA ARG A 163 -3.48 6.09 -17.78
C ARG A 163 -2.99 5.06 -18.81
N HIS A 164 -3.88 4.20 -19.27
CA HIS A 164 -3.58 3.38 -20.44
C HIS A 164 -3.44 4.28 -21.68
N ARG A 165 -2.51 3.96 -22.58
CA ARG A 165 -2.27 4.79 -23.77
C ARG A 165 -3.47 4.88 -24.70
N ASP A 166 -4.24 3.80 -24.77
CA ASP A 166 -5.40 3.68 -25.64
C ASP A 166 -6.70 4.14 -24.95
N LEU A 167 -6.62 4.70 -23.74
CA LEU A 167 -7.79 5.25 -23.06
C LEU A 167 -8.20 6.56 -23.77
N PRO A 168 -9.44 6.67 -24.29
CA PRO A 168 -9.92 7.90 -24.89
C PRO A 168 -9.90 9.08 -23.90
N ASP A 169 -9.74 10.31 -24.42
CA ASP A 169 -9.72 11.50 -23.57
C ASP A 169 -11.10 11.81 -22.96
N ASP A 170 -12.17 11.33 -23.57
CA ASP A 170 -13.57 11.46 -23.13
C ASP A 170 -14.10 10.19 -22.41
N ALA A 171 -13.23 9.27 -22.02
CA ALA A 171 -13.61 7.95 -21.50
C ALA A 171 -14.45 7.99 -20.22
N ARG A 172 -14.36 9.06 -19.40
CA ARG A 172 -14.95 9.14 -18.04
C ARG A 172 -14.64 7.87 -17.23
N ALA A 173 -13.37 7.51 -17.23
CA ALA A 173 -12.86 6.35 -16.50
C ALA A 173 -12.81 6.64 -15.00
N PRO A 174 -13.03 5.64 -14.12
CA PRO A 174 -12.93 5.85 -12.69
C PRO A 174 -11.51 6.29 -12.30
N VAL A 175 -11.43 7.12 -11.26
CA VAL A 175 -10.18 7.77 -10.82
C VAL A 175 -9.76 7.28 -9.45
N VAL A 176 -8.44 7.11 -9.23
CA VAL A 176 -7.88 6.92 -7.90
C VAL A 176 -6.75 7.90 -7.61
N LEU A 177 -6.83 8.61 -6.48
CA LEU A 177 -5.73 9.43 -5.96
C LEU A 177 -4.91 8.61 -4.98
N GLN A 178 -3.60 8.44 -5.25
CA GLN A 178 -2.65 7.75 -4.39
C GLN A 178 -1.83 8.76 -3.58
N VAL A 179 -1.90 8.65 -2.26
CA VAL A 179 -1.18 9.46 -1.27
C VAL A 179 0.03 8.67 -0.76
N PRO A 180 1.27 9.19 -0.90
CA PRO A 180 2.45 8.44 -0.50
C PRO A 180 2.63 8.34 1.01
N GLY A 181 3.21 7.22 1.47
CA GLY A 181 3.70 7.02 2.82
C GLY A 181 5.07 7.65 3.05
N GLY A 182 5.60 7.46 4.29
CA GLY A 182 6.95 7.91 4.66
C GLY A 182 6.97 8.71 5.96
N GLY A 183 6.07 8.40 6.91
CA GLY A 183 6.04 9.02 8.25
C GLY A 183 5.86 10.54 8.24
N TRP A 184 5.22 11.09 7.20
CA TRP A 184 5.03 12.53 6.96
C TRP A 184 6.34 13.32 6.79
N VAL A 185 7.51 12.67 6.85
CA VAL A 185 8.86 13.31 6.77
C VAL A 185 9.58 12.99 5.46
N THR A 186 9.13 11.98 4.74
CA THR A 186 9.70 11.55 3.45
C THR A 186 8.62 11.02 2.52
N GLY A 187 9.01 10.59 1.32
CA GLY A 187 8.09 10.04 0.33
C GLY A 187 7.68 11.06 -0.73
N GLY A 188 6.95 10.58 -1.72
CA GLY A 188 6.46 11.39 -2.83
C GLY A 188 5.80 10.54 -3.90
N ARG A 189 5.34 11.17 -4.96
CA ARG A 189 4.56 10.59 -6.07
C ARG A 189 5.24 9.46 -6.85
N ARG A 190 6.50 9.16 -6.57
CA ARG A 190 7.28 8.15 -7.29
C ARG A 190 7.84 7.12 -6.32
N GLY A 191 7.86 5.84 -6.74
CA GLY A 191 8.47 4.75 -5.99
C GLY A 191 7.54 3.98 -5.07
N GLN A 192 6.25 4.34 -4.98
CA GLN A 192 5.27 3.67 -4.11
C GLN A 192 4.02 3.23 -4.89
N ALA A 193 3.32 2.23 -4.37
CA ALA A 193 2.05 1.70 -4.88
C ALA A 193 2.06 1.24 -6.35
N TYR A 194 3.23 0.96 -6.93
CA TYR A 194 3.34 0.60 -8.34
C TYR A 194 2.59 -0.67 -8.74
N PRO A 195 2.52 -1.73 -7.91
CA PRO A 195 1.68 -2.88 -8.20
C PRO A 195 0.20 -2.50 -8.38
N LEU A 196 -0.32 -1.62 -7.51
CA LEU A 196 -1.70 -1.14 -7.57
C LEU A 196 -1.92 -0.22 -8.77
N LEU A 197 -1.11 0.83 -8.91
CA LEU A 197 -1.26 1.82 -9.99
C LEU A 197 -1.15 1.19 -11.38
N THR A 198 -0.23 0.25 -11.57
CA THR A 198 -0.11 -0.46 -12.86
C THR A 198 -1.26 -1.41 -13.10
N ARG A 199 -1.82 -2.05 -12.04
CA ARG A 199 -3.01 -2.91 -12.16
C ARG A 199 -4.23 -2.11 -12.58
N LEU A 200 -4.51 -1.01 -11.88
CA LEU A 200 -5.65 -0.14 -12.15
C LEU A 200 -5.55 0.52 -13.54
N SER A 201 -4.38 1.09 -13.89
CA SER A 201 -4.18 1.69 -15.22
C SER A 201 -4.32 0.66 -16.34
N ALA A 202 -3.87 -0.59 -16.14
CA ALA A 202 -4.07 -1.68 -17.10
C ALA A 202 -5.55 -2.09 -17.24
N ALA A 203 -6.36 -1.85 -16.21
CA ALA A 203 -7.80 -2.11 -16.21
C ALA A 203 -8.62 -0.89 -16.72
N GLY A 204 -7.96 0.16 -17.21
CA GLY A 204 -8.62 1.35 -17.77
C GLY A 204 -8.94 2.44 -16.76
N TRP A 205 -8.46 2.36 -15.52
CA TRP A 205 -8.56 3.43 -14.54
C TRP A 205 -7.56 4.55 -14.81
N VAL A 206 -7.93 5.78 -14.48
CA VAL A 206 -7.00 6.89 -14.37
C VAL A 206 -6.50 6.98 -12.93
N CYS A 207 -5.17 6.88 -12.75
CA CYS A 207 -4.57 6.96 -11.43
C CYS A 207 -3.77 8.24 -11.30
N VAL A 208 -3.82 8.88 -10.14
CA VAL A 208 -3.05 10.09 -9.83
C VAL A 208 -2.17 9.80 -8.63
N SER A 209 -0.85 9.92 -8.78
CA SER A 209 0.09 9.82 -7.66
C SER A 209 0.62 11.20 -7.30
N MET A 210 0.53 11.60 -6.03
CA MET A 210 0.88 12.93 -5.56
C MET A 210 2.12 12.97 -4.67
N SER A 211 2.73 14.15 -4.55
CA SER A 211 3.63 14.51 -3.44
C SER A 211 2.92 15.53 -2.57
N TYR A 212 3.33 15.67 -1.31
CA TYR A 212 2.84 16.70 -0.39
C TYR A 212 4.00 17.28 0.42
N ARG A 213 3.80 18.43 1.07
CA ARG A 213 4.79 19.07 1.95
C ARG A 213 5.14 18.16 3.12
N LEU A 214 6.41 18.13 3.52
CA LEU A 214 6.98 17.19 4.48
C LEU A 214 7.47 17.91 5.74
N SER A 215 7.23 17.28 6.88
CA SER A 215 7.81 17.67 8.18
C SER A 215 9.32 17.35 8.21
N PRO A 216 10.10 17.97 9.10
CA PRO A 216 9.69 19.00 10.07
C PRO A 216 9.57 20.41 9.46
N ARG A 217 9.98 20.62 8.19
CA ARG A 217 9.97 21.94 7.54
C ARG A 217 8.55 22.49 7.37
N HIS A 218 7.59 21.62 7.13
CA HIS A 218 6.18 21.95 6.98
C HIS A 218 5.37 21.13 8.00
N PRO A 219 5.08 21.68 9.17
CA PRO A 219 4.35 20.97 10.21
C PRO A 219 2.88 20.74 9.84
N TRP A 220 2.20 19.92 10.63
CA TRP A 220 0.76 19.77 10.57
C TRP A 220 0.04 21.13 10.71
N PRO A 221 -1.00 21.42 9.89
CA PRO A 221 -1.76 20.50 9.00
C PRO A 221 -1.31 20.52 7.51
N ALA A 222 -0.12 21.00 7.17
CA ALA A 222 0.31 21.17 5.78
C ALA A 222 0.07 19.93 4.90
N HIS A 223 0.23 18.72 5.47
CA HIS A 223 0.07 17.47 4.76
C HIS A 223 -1.36 17.22 4.27
N ILE A 224 -2.35 17.34 5.16
CA ILE A 224 -3.76 17.13 4.81
C ILE A 224 -4.29 18.25 3.91
N LEU A 225 -3.84 19.48 4.09
CA LEU A 225 -4.19 20.61 3.21
C LEU A 225 -3.73 20.32 1.77
N ASP A 226 -2.54 19.77 1.60
CA ASP A 226 -2.02 19.42 0.29
C ASP A 226 -2.78 18.24 -0.34
N VAL A 227 -3.16 17.23 0.45
CA VAL A 227 -4.00 16.12 -0.05
C VAL A 227 -5.35 16.63 -0.54
N LYS A 228 -6.01 17.49 0.24
CA LYS A 228 -7.30 18.09 -0.14
C LYS A 228 -7.17 18.99 -1.38
N ARG A 229 -6.09 19.78 -1.47
CA ARG A 229 -5.81 20.58 -2.68
C ARG A 229 -5.55 19.71 -3.92
N ALA A 230 -4.89 18.57 -3.75
CA ALA A 230 -4.73 17.61 -4.85
C ALA A 230 -6.06 16.97 -5.27
N LEU A 231 -6.95 16.66 -4.32
CA LEU A 231 -8.33 16.24 -4.63
C LEU A 231 -9.09 17.31 -5.41
N ALA A 232 -9.01 18.59 -5.00
CA ALA A 232 -9.62 19.71 -5.72
C ALA A 232 -9.09 19.82 -7.15
N TRP A 233 -7.76 19.66 -7.32
CA TRP A 233 -7.15 19.64 -8.66
C TRP A 233 -7.70 18.48 -9.51
N VAL A 234 -7.81 17.28 -8.93
CA VAL A 234 -8.37 16.09 -9.62
C VAL A 234 -9.81 16.37 -10.05
N LYS A 235 -10.65 16.86 -9.16
CA LYS A 235 -12.05 17.21 -9.47
C LYS A 235 -12.17 18.24 -10.62
N ALA A 236 -11.25 19.21 -10.66
CA ALA A 236 -11.28 20.27 -11.67
C ALA A 236 -10.68 19.87 -13.03
N ASN A 237 -9.69 18.96 -13.07
CA ASN A 237 -8.86 18.81 -14.27
C ASN A 237 -8.84 17.36 -14.84
N ILE A 238 -9.27 16.33 -14.07
CA ILE A 238 -9.01 14.95 -14.48
C ILE A 238 -9.83 14.54 -15.72
N ALA A 239 -10.91 15.26 -16.04
CA ALA A 239 -11.70 15.01 -17.23
C ALA A 239 -10.88 15.21 -18.53
N GLU A 240 -9.94 16.15 -18.55
CA GLU A 240 -9.03 16.40 -19.69
C GLU A 240 -8.05 15.23 -19.91
N HIS A 241 -7.97 14.31 -18.93
CA HIS A 241 -7.12 13.14 -18.97
C HIS A 241 -7.94 11.83 -19.07
N GLY A 242 -9.21 11.92 -19.45
CA GLY A 242 -10.11 10.78 -19.61
C GLY A 242 -10.67 10.22 -18.30
N GLY A 243 -10.46 10.90 -17.16
CA GLY A 243 -10.99 10.51 -15.86
C GLY A 243 -12.39 11.07 -15.59
N ASP A 244 -13.13 10.40 -14.70
CA ASP A 244 -14.43 10.85 -14.22
C ASP A 244 -14.28 11.63 -12.90
N PRO A 245 -14.46 12.97 -12.89
CA PRO A 245 -14.37 13.77 -11.67
C PRO A 245 -15.45 13.43 -10.63
N ASP A 246 -16.56 12.81 -11.06
CA ASP A 246 -17.66 12.42 -10.19
C ASP A 246 -17.39 11.09 -9.47
N PHE A 247 -16.41 10.30 -9.94
CA PHE A 247 -15.99 9.06 -9.29
C PHE A 247 -14.48 9.07 -8.99
N VAL A 248 -14.12 9.59 -7.83
CA VAL A 248 -12.75 9.63 -7.34
C VAL A 248 -12.63 8.80 -6.07
N ALA A 249 -11.82 7.76 -6.10
CA ALA A 249 -11.41 7.01 -4.92
C ALA A 249 -10.07 7.54 -4.39
N ILE A 250 -9.77 7.30 -3.10
CA ILE A 250 -8.50 7.68 -2.49
C ILE A 250 -7.81 6.48 -1.85
N THR A 251 -6.50 6.37 -1.99
CA THR A 251 -5.69 5.31 -1.39
C THR A 251 -4.35 5.84 -0.91
N GLY A 252 -3.70 5.11 -0.02
CA GLY A 252 -2.36 5.44 0.44
C GLY A 252 -1.86 4.44 1.47
N GLY A 253 -0.53 4.35 1.63
CA GLY A 253 0.12 3.48 2.61
C GLY A 253 0.72 4.25 3.78
N SER A 254 0.70 3.71 5.01
CA SER A 254 1.34 4.30 6.19
C SER A 254 0.82 5.72 6.48
N ALA A 255 1.68 6.72 6.53
CA ALA A 255 1.29 8.14 6.61
C ALA A 255 0.30 8.54 5.50
N GLY A 256 0.43 7.97 4.29
CA GLY A 256 -0.53 8.15 3.21
C GLY A 256 -1.87 7.48 3.48
N GLY A 257 -1.88 6.34 4.16
CA GLY A 257 -3.10 5.66 4.61
C GLY A 257 -3.87 6.46 5.66
N HIS A 258 -3.14 7.08 6.60
CA HIS A 258 -3.69 8.06 7.53
C HIS A 258 -4.35 9.23 6.80
N LEU A 259 -3.59 9.89 5.90
CA LEU A 259 -4.07 11.06 5.17
C LEU A 259 -5.25 10.75 4.24
N ALA A 260 -5.24 9.57 3.60
CA ALA A 260 -6.34 9.11 2.76
C ALA A 260 -7.61 8.86 3.57
N ALA A 261 -7.50 8.19 4.72
CA ALA A 261 -8.62 7.97 5.61
C ALA A 261 -9.18 9.28 6.17
N LEU A 262 -8.30 10.20 6.62
CA LEU A 262 -8.71 11.49 7.14
C LEU A 262 -9.40 12.35 6.07
N ALA A 263 -8.84 12.42 4.86
CA ALA A 263 -9.46 13.17 3.76
C ALA A 263 -10.87 12.64 3.43
N ALA A 264 -11.02 11.30 3.38
CA ALA A 264 -12.30 10.66 3.11
C ALA A 264 -13.36 10.91 4.20
N LEU A 265 -12.94 11.08 5.46
CA LEU A 265 -13.83 11.30 6.61
C LEU A 265 -14.07 12.79 6.92
N THR A 266 -13.46 13.69 6.17
CA THR A 266 -13.57 15.14 6.40
C THR A 266 -13.88 15.91 5.10
N PRO A 267 -14.80 15.43 4.22
CA PRO A 267 -15.07 16.12 2.95
C PRO A 267 -15.52 17.57 3.16
N ASP A 268 -16.31 17.81 4.18
CA ASP A 268 -16.95 19.11 4.45
C ASP A 268 -16.20 19.97 5.48
N ASP A 269 -15.02 19.53 5.96
CA ASP A 269 -14.24 20.32 6.92
C ASP A 269 -13.50 21.46 6.22
N LYS A 270 -14.16 22.63 6.17
CA LYS A 270 -13.66 23.85 5.52
C LYS A 270 -12.35 24.36 6.13
N SER A 271 -12.09 24.07 7.41
CA SER A 271 -10.83 24.43 8.06
C SER A 271 -9.61 23.75 7.42
N LEU A 272 -9.85 22.63 6.74
CA LEU A 272 -8.85 21.88 5.98
C LEU A 272 -8.85 22.21 4.46
N GLN A 273 -9.57 23.25 4.04
CA GLN A 273 -9.73 23.66 2.64
C GLN A 273 -9.50 25.17 2.40
N PRO A 274 -8.46 25.81 2.99
CA PRO A 274 -8.27 27.26 2.87
C PRO A 274 -8.05 27.69 1.41
N GLY A 275 -8.94 28.58 0.94
CA GLY A 275 -8.94 29.13 -0.42
C GLY A 275 -9.65 28.27 -1.47
N PHE A 276 -10.32 27.17 -1.07
CA PHE A 276 -11.15 26.30 -1.90
C PHE A 276 -12.29 25.64 -1.09
N GLU A 277 -12.86 26.39 -0.16
CA GLU A 277 -13.85 25.94 0.83
C GLU A 277 -15.17 25.45 0.20
N ASP A 278 -15.46 25.91 -1.02
CA ASP A 278 -16.70 25.57 -1.73
C ASP A 278 -16.57 24.38 -2.68
N VAL A 279 -15.35 23.78 -2.77
CA VAL A 279 -15.13 22.59 -3.60
C VAL A 279 -15.60 21.33 -2.85
N ASP A 280 -16.46 20.55 -3.49
CA ASP A 280 -16.79 19.20 -2.99
C ASP A 280 -15.58 18.27 -3.07
N LEU A 281 -15.11 17.83 -1.92
CA LEU A 281 -13.98 16.91 -1.80
C LEU A 281 -14.41 15.49 -1.37
N SER A 282 -15.70 15.18 -1.49
CA SER A 282 -16.18 13.82 -1.26
C SER A 282 -15.49 12.83 -2.20
N VAL A 283 -15.24 11.63 -1.67
CA VAL A 283 -14.63 10.54 -2.43
C VAL A 283 -15.58 9.34 -2.48
N ALA A 284 -15.58 8.65 -3.61
CA ALA A 284 -16.45 7.50 -3.84
C ALA A 284 -16.06 6.26 -3.03
N ALA A 285 -14.80 6.14 -2.65
CA ALA A 285 -14.27 5.08 -1.78
C ALA A 285 -12.90 5.46 -1.21
N ALA A 286 -12.54 4.85 -0.08
CA ALA A 286 -11.21 4.99 0.54
C ALA A 286 -10.56 3.62 0.77
N VAL A 287 -9.29 3.50 0.38
CA VAL A 287 -8.52 2.26 0.54
C VAL A 287 -7.20 2.56 1.26
N PRO A 288 -7.24 2.78 2.60
CA PRO A 288 -6.03 2.99 3.37
C PRO A 288 -5.32 1.67 3.67
N LEU A 289 -4.01 1.63 3.46
CA LEU A 289 -3.14 0.49 3.73
C LEU A 289 -2.25 0.80 4.94
N TYR A 290 -2.24 -0.06 5.93
CA TYR A 290 -1.40 -0.01 7.14
C TYR A 290 -1.21 1.43 7.68
N GLY A 291 -2.32 2.20 7.73
CA GLY A 291 -2.36 3.57 8.23
C GLY A 291 -2.33 3.65 9.75
N ARG A 292 -1.92 4.82 10.27
CA ARG A 292 -2.13 5.17 11.66
C ARG A 292 -3.44 5.94 11.80
N TYR A 293 -4.37 5.41 12.57
CA TYR A 293 -5.72 5.96 12.63
C TYR A 293 -6.02 6.71 13.94
N ASP A 294 -5.18 6.54 14.95
CA ASP A 294 -5.30 7.23 16.24
C ASP A 294 -3.99 7.91 16.65
N TRP A 295 -3.99 9.24 16.71
CA TRP A 295 -2.85 10.03 17.16
C TRP A 295 -2.82 10.27 18.66
N LEU A 296 -3.90 9.90 19.39
CA LEU A 296 -4.05 10.13 20.83
C LEU A 296 -3.45 8.99 21.64
N THR A 297 -3.58 7.75 21.16
CA THR A 297 -3.21 6.57 21.94
C THR A 297 -1.72 6.33 21.96
N SER A 298 -1.14 6.28 23.16
CA SER A 298 0.26 5.92 23.42
C SER A 298 0.42 4.52 24.02
N GLU A 299 -0.66 3.78 24.20
CA GLU A 299 -0.66 2.43 24.80
C GLU A 299 -0.23 1.36 23.79
N GLY A 300 0.54 0.39 24.27
CA GLY A 300 1.04 -0.73 23.47
C GLY A 300 2.42 -0.52 22.87
N LEU A 301 2.92 -1.57 22.19
CA LEU A 301 4.28 -1.63 21.63
C LEU A 301 4.44 -0.66 20.47
N GLY A 302 5.48 0.19 20.54
CA GLY A 302 5.83 1.15 19.49
C GLY A 302 4.91 2.38 19.38
N ARG A 303 3.85 2.47 20.15
CA ARG A 303 2.88 3.60 20.07
C ARG A 303 3.43 4.87 20.72
N ARG A 304 4.11 4.75 21.85
CA ARG A 304 4.72 5.91 22.53
C ARG A 304 5.74 6.61 21.64
N GLU A 305 6.60 5.86 20.97
CA GLU A 305 7.61 6.41 20.07
C GLU A 305 7.00 7.07 18.84
N LEU A 306 5.90 6.52 18.31
CA LEU A 306 5.16 7.16 17.23
C LEU A 306 4.50 8.45 17.69
N VAL A 307 3.93 8.50 18.90
CA VAL A 307 3.40 9.75 19.47
C VAL A 307 4.50 10.78 19.63
N LEU A 308 5.67 10.41 20.19
CA LEU A 308 6.82 11.32 20.33
C LEU A 308 7.33 11.83 18.96
N LEU A 309 7.30 10.99 17.92
CA LEU A 309 7.65 11.42 16.57
C LEU A 309 6.64 12.46 16.06
N ILE A 310 5.35 12.22 16.27
CA ILE A 310 4.26 13.11 15.85
C ILE A 310 4.37 14.45 16.61
N GLU A 311 4.53 14.41 17.92
CA GLU A 311 4.70 15.62 18.74
C GLU A 311 5.91 16.45 18.30
N ARG A 312 7.08 15.80 18.15
CA ARG A 312 8.35 16.49 17.93
C ARG A 312 8.53 17.00 16.51
N TYR A 313 8.11 16.23 15.51
CA TYR A 313 8.45 16.51 14.11
C TYR A 313 7.25 16.86 13.24
N ILE A 314 6.06 16.34 13.56
CA ILE A 314 4.88 16.50 12.69
C ILE A 314 4.03 17.67 13.14
N VAL A 315 3.54 17.63 14.40
CA VAL A 315 2.72 18.70 14.97
C VAL A 315 3.57 19.83 15.56
N GLN A 316 4.77 19.48 16.06
CA GLN A 316 5.72 20.39 16.75
C GLN A 316 5.11 21.03 18.01
N ARG A 317 4.18 20.34 18.64
CA ARG A 317 3.54 20.67 19.92
C ARG A 317 3.28 19.38 20.68
N ARG A 318 3.25 19.46 22.01
CA ARG A 318 2.92 18.33 22.86
C ARG A 318 1.42 18.06 22.83
N ILE A 319 1.03 16.80 22.93
CA ILE A 319 -0.40 16.41 22.96
C ILE A 319 -1.17 17.09 24.09
N GLY A 320 -0.56 17.25 25.29
CA GLY A 320 -1.18 17.93 26.42
C GLY A 320 -1.42 19.44 26.19
N GLU A 321 -0.71 20.07 25.23
CA GLU A 321 -0.86 21.48 24.88
C GLU A 321 -1.76 21.72 23.67
N ALA A 322 -2.02 20.66 22.88
CA ALA A 322 -2.70 20.75 21.60
C ALA A 322 -3.65 19.56 21.34
N LEU A 323 -4.30 19.05 22.38
CA LEU A 323 -5.13 17.84 22.34
C LEU A 323 -6.12 17.85 21.15
N GLU A 324 -6.77 19.00 20.90
CA GLU A 324 -7.76 19.10 19.82
C GLU A 324 -7.13 18.99 18.42
N VAL A 325 -5.85 19.38 18.24
CA VAL A 325 -5.13 19.17 16.98
C VAL A 325 -4.90 17.69 16.75
N PHE A 326 -4.49 16.94 17.75
CA PHE A 326 -4.28 15.48 17.64
C PHE A 326 -5.60 14.74 17.45
N ARG A 327 -6.67 15.17 18.14
CA ARG A 327 -8.02 14.66 17.97
C ARG A 327 -8.52 14.88 16.54
N ALA A 328 -8.44 16.12 16.05
CA ALA A 328 -8.86 16.47 14.70
C ALA A 328 -8.05 15.74 13.60
N ALA A 329 -6.78 15.43 13.88
CA ALA A 329 -5.89 14.68 12.99
C ALA A 329 -6.09 13.16 13.02
N SER A 330 -6.87 12.63 13.98
CA SER A 330 -7.10 11.18 14.14
C SER A 330 -8.30 10.72 13.31
N PRO A 331 -8.13 9.93 12.24
CA PRO A 331 -9.26 9.37 11.47
C PRO A 331 -10.28 8.65 12.34
N LEU A 332 -9.84 7.93 13.38
CA LEU A 332 -10.71 7.23 14.32
C LEU A 332 -11.72 8.17 15.00
N MET A 333 -11.33 9.42 15.27
CA MET A 333 -12.18 10.44 15.89
C MET A 333 -13.11 11.15 14.88
N ARG A 334 -12.99 10.85 13.61
CA ARG A 334 -13.77 11.45 12.50
C ARG A 334 -14.75 10.47 11.86
N VAL A 335 -14.82 9.24 12.38
CA VAL A 335 -15.74 8.21 11.89
C VAL A 335 -17.18 8.66 12.10
N GLY A 336 -18.02 8.53 11.08
CA GLY A 336 -19.42 8.91 11.09
C GLY A 336 -20.28 8.06 10.16
N PRO A 337 -21.61 8.24 10.20
CA PRO A 337 -22.56 7.42 9.42
C PRO A 337 -22.44 7.63 7.90
N ASP A 338 -21.93 8.78 7.47
CA ASP A 338 -21.80 9.17 6.07
C ASP A 338 -20.38 8.89 5.51
N ALA A 339 -19.57 8.09 6.25
CA ALA A 339 -18.29 7.61 5.76
C ALA A 339 -18.49 6.87 4.42
N PRO A 340 -17.66 7.11 3.39
CA PRO A 340 -17.76 6.39 2.12
C PRO A 340 -17.41 4.91 2.30
N PRO A 341 -17.60 4.06 1.28
CA PRO A 341 -17.07 2.70 1.28
C PRO A 341 -15.58 2.66 1.61
N PHE A 342 -15.19 1.81 2.59
CA PHE A 342 -13.80 1.61 3.00
C PHE A 342 -13.31 0.20 2.73
N PHE A 343 -12.08 0.08 2.23
CA PHE A 343 -11.34 -1.18 2.25
C PHE A 343 -10.02 -0.98 2.99
N VAL A 344 -9.94 -1.41 4.23
CA VAL A 344 -8.74 -1.29 5.08
C VAL A 344 -7.90 -2.54 4.94
N LEU A 345 -6.60 -2.38 4.58
CA LEU A 345 -5.64 -3.47 4.53
C LEU A 345 -4.52 -3.24 5.55
N HIS A 346 -4.19 -4.28 6.34
CA HIS A 346 -3.10 -4.18 7.31
C HIS A 346 -2.31 -5.49 7.40
N GLY A 347 -1.02 -5.39 7.73
CA GLY A 347 -0.18 -6.56 7.93
C GLY A 347 -0.28 -7.12 9.34
N GLU A 348 -0.54 -8.42 9.50
CA GLU A 348 -0.58 -9.11 10.80
C GLU A 348 0.72 -8.94 11.60
N SER A 349 1.85 -8.87 10.90
CA SER A 349 3.19 -8.78 11.49
C SER A 349 3.80 -7.38 11.36
N ASP A 350 2.98 -6.34 11.23
CA ASP A 350 3.45 -4.96 11.12
C ASP A 350 4.15 -4.52 12.43
N SER A 351 5.48 -4.32 12.35
CA SER A 351 6.28 -3.89 13.48
C SER A 351 6.39 -2.37 13.62
N VAL A 352 5.88 -1.61 12.64
CA VAL A 352 5.89 -0.14 12.64
C VAL A 352 4.59 0.42 13.20
N ILE A 353 3.46 0.02 12.62
CA ILE A 353 2.13 0.40 13.09
C ILE A 353 1.40 -0.88 13.51
N PRO A 354 1.10 -1.07 14.79
CA PRO A 354 0.42 -2.28 15.27
C PRO A 354 -0.92 -2.50 14.56
N VAL A 355 -1.23 -3.75 14.23
CA VAL A 355 -2.47 -4.13 13.52
C VAL A 355 -3.74 -3.78 14.30
N GLU A 356 -3.62 -3.63 15.62
CA GLU A 356 -4.68 -3.17 16.54
C GLU A 356 -5.25 -1.80 16.16
N GLU A 357 -4.42 -0.93 15.54
CA GLU A 357 -4.86 0.37 15.00
C GLU A 357 -5.92 0.19 13.91
N ALA A 358 -5.67 -0.74 13.00
CA ALA A 358 -6.63 -1.03 11.93
C ALA A 358 -7.89 -1.72 12.43
N ARG A 359 -7.75 -2.64 13.40
CA ARG A 359 -8.89 -3.31 14.02
C ARG A 359 -9.83 -2.29 14.70
N ALA A 360 -9.28 -1.42 15.57
CA ALA A 360 -10.05 -0.39 16.25
C ALA A 360 -10.74 0.57 15.26
N PHE A 361 -10.06 0.96 14.19
CA PHE A 361 -10.62 1.83 13.16
C PHE A 361 -11.75 1.15 12.37
N VAL A 362 -11.56 -0.11 12.00
CA VAL A 362 -12.59 -0.91 11.29
C VAL A 362 -13.81 -1.16 12.18
N ASP A 363 -13.60 -1.49 13.46
CA ASP A 363 -14.69 -1.70 14.41
C ASP A 363 -15.51 -0.42 14.58
N ALA A 364 -14.86 0.74 14.70
CA ALA A 364 -15.54 2.04 14.76
C ALA A 364 -16.32 2.34 13.48
N LEU A 365 -15.74 2.10 12.29
CA LEU A 365 -16.45 2.27 11.02
C LEU A 365 -17.68 1.36 10.93
N ARG A 366 -17.53 0.07 11.23
CA ARG A 366 -18.63 -0.90 11.17
C ARG A 366 -19.76 -0.62 12.14
N ALA A 367 -19.45 0.05 13.26
CA ALA A 367 -20.46 0.41 14.26
C ALA A 367 -21.43 1.50 13.77
N VAL A 368 -21.00 2.38 12.86
CA VAL A 368 -21.80 3.57 12.51
C VAL A 368 -21.95 3.82 11.01
N SER A 369 -21.02 3.36 10.15
CA SER A 369 -21.08 3.61 8.72
C SER A 369 -22.24 2.87 8.05
N ARG A 370 -22.96 3.56 7.16
CA ARG A 370 -23.99 2.97 6.30
C ARG A 370 -23.41 2.32 5.03
N ALA A 371 -22.16 2.65 4.70
CA ALA A 371 -21.46 2.13 3.53
C ALA A 371 -20.69 0.85 3.85
N PRO A 372 -20.37 0.02 2.84
CA PRO A 372 -19.57 -1.19 3.00
C PRO A 372 -18.19 -0.94 3.62
N VAL A 373 -17.80 -1.78 4.58
CA VAL A 373 -16.48 -1.74 5.23
C VAL A 373 -15.78 -3.10 5.09
N ALA A 374 -14.90 -3.21 4.10
CA ALA A 374 -14.03 -4.35 3.90
C ALA A 374 -12.78 -4.23 4.79
N TYR A 375 -12.32 -5.35 5.33
CA TYR A 375 -11.09 -5.43 6.11
C TYR A 375 -10.30 -6.69 5.77
N ALA A 376 -9.02 -6.52 5.45
CA ALA A 376 -8.10 -7.63 5.23
C ALA A 376 -6.87 -7.49 6.13
N GLU A 377 -6.74 -8.42 7.09
CA GLU A 377 -5.53 -8.62 7.89
C GLU A 377 -4.66 -9.66 7.21
N LEU A 378 -3.52 -9.23 6.66
CA LEU A 378 -2.71 -10.04 5.77
C LEU A 378 -1.73 -10.94 6.54
N PRO A 379 -1.83 -12.29 6.42
CA PRO A 379 -1.03 -13.21 7.19
C PRO A 379 0.48 -13.00 7.01
N GLY A 380 1.17 -12.69 8.12
CA GLY A 380 2.62 -12.49 8.15
C GLY A 380 3.13 -11.32 7.31
N ALA A 381 2.28 -10.38 6.91
CA ALA A 381 2.71 -9.18 6.22
C ALA A 381 3.36 -8.20 7.18
N GLN A 382 4.47 -7.61 6.74
CA GLN A 382 5.14 -6.51 7.43
C GLN A 382 4.62 -5.16 6.89
N HIS A 383 4.94 -4.06 7.57
CA HIS A 383 4.68 -2.71 7.07
C HIS A 383 5.19 -2.52 5.64
N GLY A 384 4.44 -1.83 4.77
CA GLY A 384 4.86 -1.57 3.39
C GLY A 384 4.90 -2.81 2.50
N PHE A 385 4.04 -3.80 2.71
CA PHE A 385 3.99 -5.06 1.96
C PHE A 385 3.73 -4.90 0.46
N ASP A 386 3.26 -3.74 0.02
CA ASP A 386 2.93 -3.40 -1.36
C ASP A 386 4.08 -2.73 -2.15
N PHE A 387 5.22 -2.46 -1.51
CA PHE A 387 6.37 -1.85 -2.20
C PHE A 387 7.07 -2.78 -3.19
N PHE A 388 7.16 -4.06 -2.84
CA PHE A 388 7.77 -5.07 -3.70
C PHE A 388 6.70 -5.72 -4.59
N GLU A 389 7.14 -6.29 -5.71
CA GLU A 389 6.31 -7.12 -6.58
C GLU A 389 6.12 -8.54 -6.03
N SER A 390 5.79 -8.65 -4.76
CA SER A 390 5.51 -9.92 -4.10
C SER A 390 4.18 -10.51 -4.56
N ALA A 391 3.94 -11.79 -4.27
CA ALA A 391 2.64 -12.42 -4.51
C ALA A 391 1.54 -11.70 -3.72
N ARG A 392 1.85 -11.30 -2.47
CA ARG A 392 0.95 -10.53 -1.61
C ARG A 392 0.58 -9.19 -2.20
N ALA A 393 1.56 -8.40 -2.65
CA ALA A 393 1.33 -7.09 -3.27
C ALA A 393 0.43 -7.19 -4.51
N ARG A 394 0.65 -8.20 -5.36
CA ARG A 394 -0.21 -8.43 -6.53
C ARG A 394 -1.63 -8.84 -6.15
N ASN A 395 -1.78 -9.73 -5.16
CA ASN A 395 -3.10 -10.13 -4.67
C ASN A 395 -3.84 -8.95 -4.03
N SER A 396 -3.13 -8.10 -3.26
CA SER A 396 -3.71 -6.89 -2.68
C SER A 396 -4.15 -5.90 -3.76
N ALA A 397 -3.32 -5.67 -4.78
CA ALA A 397 -3.67 -4.80 -5.90
C ALA A 397 -4.90 -5.32 -6.68
N GLN A 398 -5.02 -6.65 -6.84
CA GLN A 398 -6.20 -7.26 -7.45
C GLN A 398 -7.46 -7.06 -6.60
N ALA A 399 -7.39 -7.37 -5.30
CA ALA A 399 -8.54 -7.22 -4.41
C ALA A 399 -9.00 -5.77 -4.26
N VAL A 400 -8.07 -4.82 -4.23
CA VAL A 400 -8.39 -3.39 -4.24
C VAL A 400 -9.10 -3.01 -5.54
N HIS A 401 -8.61 -3.50 -6.69
CA HIS A 401 -9.29 -3.29 -7.97
C HIS A 401 -10.71 -3.86 -7.95
N ASP A 402 -10.89 -5.10 -7.48
CA ASP A 402 -12.20 -5.77 -7.46
C ASP A 402 -13.19 -5.04 -6.55
N PHE A 403 -12.73 -4.58 -5.38
CA PHE A 403 -13.54 -3.76 -4.48
C PHE A 403 -13.95 -2.43 -5.14
N LEU A 404 -12.99 -1.69 -5.67
CA LEU A 404 -13.24 -0.38 -6.28
C LEU A 404 -14.12 -0.49 -7.52
N ASP A 405 -13.93 -1.53 -8.34
CA ASP A 405 -14.74 -1.77 -9.54
C ASP A 405 -16.20 -2.12 -9.17
N THR A 406 -16.39 -2.86 -8.06
CA THR A 406 -17.72 -3.15 -7.52
C THR A 406 -18.41 -1.88 -7.03
N VAL A 407 -17.70 -1.03 -6.28
CA VAL A 407 -18.24 0.27 -5.83
C VAL A 407 -18.55 1.17 -7.03
N TYR A 408 -17.67 1.21 -8.03
CA TYR A 408 -17.90 2.00 -9.25
C TYR A 408 -19.14 1.58 -9.99
N ALA A 409 -19.33 0.27 -10.14
CA ALA A 409 -20.50 -0.24 -10.84
C ALA A 409 -21.82 -0.01 -10.08
N ALA A 410 -21.78 -0.02 -8.73
CA ALA A 410 -22.95 0.30 -7.92
C ALA A 410 -23.36 1.78 -8.00
N ASN A 411 -22.41 2.66 -8.30
CA ASN A 411 -22.65 4.11 -8.45
C ASN A 411 -23.04 4.54 -9.88
N ARG A 412 -23.04 3.61 -10.85
CA ARG A 412 -23.51 3.91 -12.19
C ARG A 412 -25.00 3.58 -12.32
N PRO A 413 -25.81 4.45 -12.96
CA PRO A 413 -27.13 4.06 -13.36
C PRO A 413 -27.02 2.85 -14.29
N PRO A 414 -27.93 1.85 -14.16
CA PRO A 414 -27.91 0.68 -15.05
C PRO A 414 -27.94 1.19 -16.50
N LYS A 415 -26.98 0.74 -17.33
CA LYS A 415 -27.06 0.97 -18.78
C LYS A 415 -28.44 0.46 -19.20
N ARG A 416 -29.32 1.37 -19.62
CA ARG A 416 -30.53 0.95 -20.34
C ARG A 416 -30.01 0.17 -21.56
N LEU A 417 -30.17 -1.15 -21.54
CA LEU A 417 -30.02 -1.94 -22.74
C LEU A 417 -31.01 -1.35 -23.75
N GLY A 418 -30.45 -0.68 -24.75
CA GLY A 418 -31.25 -0.09 -25.80
C GLY A 418 -32.05 -1.21 -26.47
N THR A 419 -33.37 -1.06 -26.46
CA THR A 419 -34.37 -1.96 -27.10
C THR A 419 -34.23 -2.00 -28.62
N GLU A 420 -33.11 -1.49 -29.19
CA GLU A 420 -32.95 -1.35 -30.65
C GLU A 420 -32.29 -2.55 -31.36
N THR A 421 -31.84 -3.58 -30.67
CA THR A 421 -31.14 -4.70 -31.34
C THR A 421 -32.00 -5.97 -31.54
N ILE A 422 -33.29 -5.98 -31.18
CA ILE A 422 -34.15 -7.17 -31.33
C ILE A 422 -35.05 -7.09 -32.57
N MET A 423 -35.12 -5.99 -33.31
CA MET A 423 -35.99 -5.86 -34.48
C MET A 423 -35.35 -6.04 -35.87
N SER A 424 -34.06 -6.39 -35.97
CA SER A 424 -33.45 -6.62 -37.31
C SER A 424 -33.23 -8.08 -37.69
N ALA A 425 -33.58 -9.04 -36.81
CA ALA A 425 -33.37 -10.47 -37.11
C ALA A 425 -34.58 -11.22 -37.67
N THR A 426 -35.71 -10.55 -37.94
CA THR A 426 -36.93 -11.21 -38.46
C THR A 426 -37.41 -10.69 -39.79
N ARG A 427 -36.56 -10.11 -40.65
CA ARG A 427 -36.88 -9.82 -42.05
C ARG A 427 -35.77 -10.30 -42.98
N GLY A 428 -35.80 -11.57 -43.29
CA GLY A 428 -34.94 -12.13 -44.32
C GLY A 428 -35.21 -13.61 -44.56
N ASP A 429 -36.45 -13.96 -44.93
CA ASP A 429 -36.75 -15.15 -45.69
C ASP A 429 -38.18 -15.04 -46.26
N ARG A 430 -38.27 -14.58 -47.49
CA ARG A 430 -39.21 -14.98 -48.55
C ARG A 430 -38.63 -14.63 -49.90
#